data_fdf3f7f690684fad24ad325a9ab20244
#
_entry.id   fdf3f7f690684fad24ad325a9ab20244
#
_cell.length_a   1.000
_cell.length_b   1.000
_cell.length_c   1.000
_cell.angle_alpha   90.00
_cell.angle_beta   90.00
_cell.angle_gamma   90.00
#
_symmetry.space_group_name_H-M   'P 1'
#
loop_
_entity.id
_entity.type
_entity.pdbx_description
1 polymer ?
#
loop_
_entity_poly.entity_id
_entity_poly.type
_entity_poly.pdbx_seq_one_letter_code
_entity_poly.pdbx_strand_id
1 'polypeptide(L)'
;MPAGHARYARYAGSVTDPTRASSSDAADAAASDTSAADGGARWAADLRLALTLADAADSISTERYRAADLHVSLKPDRTHVTDADQAVERAIRAGIESERPGDSFYGEEYGDDAAVNDAAGNDAAAGTAHAAPRRQWIVDPIDGTANFLRGVPVWATLISLVVDGVPVLGVVSAPALGRRWWASTGGGAFSSEHGAAALRVSGVRDLADASLSYNGLEYWREAGRLEQLLTLTDQVWRTRAYGEFWSYVLVAEGALDVAGELGLEPYDMAALIPVIQEAGGRFTSVDGEPGPWHGSALATNGHLHDAVLAVVAR
;
A
#
# COMPACT_ATOMS: atom_id res chain seq x y z
N MET A 1 -17.85 24.73 -28.29
CA MET A 1 -18.69 23.73 -27.57
C MET A 1 -19.42 22.89 -28.61
N PRO A 2 -19.37 21.54 -28.61
CA PRO A 2 -19.22 20.54 -27.58
C PRO A 2 -18.25 19.39 -27.98
N ALA A 3 -17.30 19.02 -27.13
CA ALA A 3 -16.45 17.82 -27.33
C ALA A 3 -16.47 16.83 -26.15
N GLY A 4 -17.37 17.00 -25.18
CA GLY A 4 -17.33 16.27 -23.90
C GLY A 4 -18.03 14.91 -23.85
N HIS A 5 -18.93 14.57 -24.77
CA HIS A 5 -19.82 13.40 -24.61
C HIS A 5 -19.35 12.12 -25.33
N ALA A 6 -18.34 12.19 -26.18
CA ALA A 6 -17.88 11.01 -26.96
C ALA A 6 -16.86 10.12 -26.24
N ARG A 7 -16.29 10.55 -25.11
CA ARG A 7 -15.23 9.80 -24.40
C ARG A 7 -15.75 8.73 -23.44
N TYR A 8 -16.94 8.87 -22.89
CA TYR A 8 -17.52 7.91 -21.93
C TYR A 8 -17.87 6.53 -22.54
N ALA A 9 -18.10 6.46 -23.85
CA ALA A 9 -18.53 5.21 -24.51
C ALA A 9 -17.43 4.15 -24.66
N ARG A 10 -16.15 4.46 -24.42
CA ARG A 10 -15.03 3.51 -24.60
C ARG A 10 -14.80 2.58 -23.40
N TYR A 11 -15.33 2.91 -22.23
CA TYR A 11 -15.11 2.13 -21.01
C TYR A 11 -16.07 0.97 -20.78
N ALA A 12 -17.15 0.86 -21.56
CA ALA A 12 -18.17 -0.19 -21.39
C ALA A 12 -17.91 -1.46 -22.21
N GLY A 13 -16.76 -1.63 -22.84
CA GLY A 13 -16.59 -2.64 -23.89
C GLY A 13 -15.32 -3.47 -23.92
N SER A 14 -14.75 -3.90 -22.78
CA SER A 14 -13.72 -4.96 -22.83
C SER A 14 -13.82 -5.96 -21.68
N VAL A 15 -14.96 -6.64 -21.60
CA VAL A 15 -14.99 -7.99 -21.02
C VAL A 15 -14.52 -8.93 -22.13
N THR A 16 -13.25 -9.32 -22.09
CA THR A 16 -12.66 -10.26 -23.05
C THR A 16 -13.18 -11.67 -22.77
N ASP A 17 -13.71 -12.28 -23.82
CA ASP A 17 -14.11 -13.71 -23.88
C ASP A 17 -12.87 -14.60 -23.67
N PRO A 18 -12.85 -15.56 -22.72
CA PRO A 18 -11.69 -16.36 -22.36
C PRO A 18 -11.40 -17.55 -23.31
N THR A 19 -11.99 -17.65 -24.50
CA THR A 19 -11.92 -18.87 -25.32
C THR A 19 -10.91 -18.86 -26.47
N ARG A 20 -9.89 -17.98 -26.48
CA ARG A 20 -8.88 -17.99 -27.57
C ARG A 20 -7.45 -17.83 -27.05
N ALA A 21 -6.90 -18.87 -26.45
CA ALA A 21 -5.46 -19.01 -26.20
C ALA A 21 -4.87 -20.07 -27.15
N SER A 22 -3.76 -19.76 -27.85
CA SER A 22 -3.04 -20.67 -28.71
C SER A 22 -2.06 -21.54 -27.89
N SER A 23 -1.78 -22.75 -28.37
CA SER A 23 -1.07 -23.84 -27.68
C SER A 23 0.45 -23.64 -27.45
N SER A 24 1.04 -22.47 -27.78
CA SER A 24 2.46 -22.17 -27.50
C SER A 24 2.69 -21.47 -26.16
N ASP A 25 1.66 -20.84 -25.59
CA ASP A 25 1.80 -20.07 -24.32
C ASP A 25 1.60 -20.93 -23.06
N ALA A 26 1.21 -22.21 -23.24
CA ALA A 26 0.88 -23.08 -22.11
C ALA A 26 2.10 -23.65 -21.36
N ALA A 27 3.28 -23.71 -21.98
CA ALA A 27 4.47 -24.28 -21.35
C ALA A 27 5.20 -23.25 -20.46
N ASP A 28 5.22 -21.97 -20.85
CA ASP A 28 5.80 -20.89 -20.04
C ASP A 28 4.89 -20.49 -18.88
N ALA A 29 3.56 -20.59 -19.06
CA ALA A 29 2.58 -20.36 -18.00
C ALA A 29 2.66 -21.42 -16.88
N ALA A 30 2.96 -22.69 -17.20
CA ALA A 30 3.05 -23.77 -16.21
C ALA A 30 4.31 -23.66 -15.32
N ALA A 31 5.41 -23.12 -15.83
CA ALA A 31 6.64 -22.93 -15.05
C ALA A 31 6.54 -21.70 -14.11
N SER A 32 5.81 -20.66 -14.50
CA SER A 32 5.53 -19.51 -13.66
C SER A 32 4.51 -19.81 -12.56
N ASP A 33 3.55 -20.69 -12.81
CA ASP A 33 2.48 -21.06 -11.87
C ASP A 33 3.00 -21.90 -10.68
N THR A 34 4.00 -22.77 -10.90
CA THR A 34 4.62 -23.56 -9.80
C THR A 34 5.48 -22.70 -8.87
N SER A 35 6.18 -21.68 -9.37
CA SER A 35 6.97 -20.77 -8.57
C SER A 35 6.09 -19.79 -7.77
N ALA A 36 4.96 -19.36 -8.33
CA ALA A 36 3.99 -18.52 -7.67
C ALA A 36 3.25 -19.27 -6.54
N ALA A 37 2.85 -20.53 -6.76
CA ALA A 37 2.20 -21.36 -5.74
C ALA A 37 3.12 -21.63 -4.53
N ASP A 38 4.43 -21.76 -4.74
CA ASP A 38 5.41 -21.97 -3.68
C ASP A 38 5.70 -20.67 -2.89
N GLY A 39 5.70 -19.53 -3.57
CA GLY A 39 5.86 -18.20 -2.98
C GLY A 39 4.72 -17.84 -2.00
N GLY A 40 3.46 -18.01 -2.41
CA GLY A 40 2.30 -17.75 -1.56
C GLY A 40 2.20 -18.67 -0.35
N ALA A 41 2.59 -19.94 -0.49
CA ALA A 41 2.61 -20.90 0.61
C ALA A 41 3.60 -20.51 1.72
N ARG A 42 4.73 -19.91 1.35
CA ARG A 42 5.78 -19.45 2.28
C ARG A 42 5.25 -18.45 3.31
N TRP A 43 4.39 -17.52 2.89
CA TRP A 43 3.88 -16.42 3.73
C TRP A 43 2.48 -16.67 4.30
N ALA A 44 1.87 -17.82 4.01
CA ALA A 44 0.49 -18.12 4.37
C ALA A 44 0.21 -18.06 5.89
N ALA A 45 1.17 -18.45 6.72
CA ALA A 45 1.01 -18.38 8.18
C ALA A 45 1.08 -16.93 8.69
N ASP A 46 2.00 -16.12 8.13
CA ASP A 46 2.17 -14.72 8.52
C ASP A 46 1.00 -13.87 7.98
N LEU A 47 0.51 -14.16 6.77
CA LEU A 47 -0.68 -13.50 6.24
C LEU A 47 -1.94 -13.80 7.08
N ARG A 48 -2.12 -15.04 7.55
CA ARG A 48 -3.23 -15.36 8.46
C ARG A 48 -3.12 -14.60 9.78
N LEU A 49 -1.91 -14.47 10.32
CA LEU A 49 -1.67 -13.66 11.52
C LEU A 49 -2.04 -12.20 11.26
N ALA A 50 -1.55 -11.60 10.17
CA ALA A 50 -1.87 -10.22 9.81
C ALA A 50 -3.38 -9.99 9.65
N LEU A 51 -4.10 -10.92 9.03
CA LEU A 51 -5.56 -10.84 8.90
C LEU A 51 -6.28 -10.92 10.27
N THR A 52 -5.81 -11.79 11.17
CA THR A 52 -6.35 -11.88 12.54
C THR A 52 -6.09 -10.60 13.34
N LEU A 53 -4.90 -10.01 13.19
CA LEU A 53 -4.54 -8.74 13.82
C LEU A 53 -5.39 -7.58 13.26
N ALA A 54 -5.67 -7.59 11.95
CA ALA A 54 -6.59 -6.64 11.33
C ALA A 54 -8.02 -6.76 11.87
N ASP A 55 -8.52 -7.98 12.18
CA ASP A 55 -9.83 -8.15 12.83
C ASP A 55 -9.87 -7.49 14.21
N ALA A 56 -8.81 -7.64 15.00
CA ALA A 56 -8.68 -6.99 16.30
C ALA A 56 -8.60 -5.46 16.17
N ALA A 57 -7.82 -4.96 15.21
CA ALA A 57 -7.69 -3.54 14.90
C ALA A 57 -9.03 -2.92 14.47
N ASP A 58 -9.77 -3.60 13.59
CA ASP A 58 -11.09 -3.17 13.12
C ASP A 58 -12.08 -3.03 14.27
N SER A 59 -12.06 -3.97 15.22
CA SER A 59 -12.93 -3.91 16.40
C SER A 59 -12.66 -2.66 17.26
N ILE A 60 -11.37 -2.39 17.54
CA ILE A 60 -10.94 -1.25 18.36
C ILE A 60 -11.25 0.07 17.62
N SER A 61 -10.80 0.19 16.39
CA SER A 61 -10.91 1.44 15.62
C SER A 61 -12.38 1.79 15.31
N THR A 62 -13.21 0.80 14.99
CA THR A 62 -14.63 1.03 14.73
C THR A 62 -15.39 1.48 15.98
N GLU A 63 -15.07 0.92 17.17
CA GLU A 63 -15.67 1.37 18.44
C GLU A 63 -15.33 2.84 18.73
N ARG A 64 -14.12 3.28 18.38
CA ARG A 64 -13.67 4.66 18.62
C ARG A 64 -14.03 5.65 17.51
N TYR A 65 -14.32 5.15 16.29
CA TYR A 65 -14.68 6.02 15.16
C TYR A 65 -15.99 6.78 15.45
N ARG A 66 -15.90 8.12 15.44
CA ARG A 66 -16.98 9.04 15.82
C ARG A 66 -17.45 8.92 17.28
N ALA A 67 -16.65 8.34 18.15
CA ALA A 67 -16.97 8.30 19.58
C ALA A 67 -16.97 9.72 20.16
N ALA A 68 -17.97 10.03 20.99
CA ALA A 68 -18.12 11.36 21.57
C ALA A 68 -17.03 11.71 22.60
N ASP A 69 -16.37 10.70 23.15
CA ASP A 69 -15.29 10.77 24.13
C ASP A 69 -13.92 10.44 23.54
N LEU A 70 -13.76 10.54 22.21
CA LEU A 70 -12.48 10.32 21.54
C LEU A 70 -11.42 11.28 22.07
N HIS A 71 -10.35 10.72 22.60
CA HIS A 71 -9.24 11.53 23.09
C HIS A 71 -8.24 11.80 21.98
N VAL A 72 -7.93 13.08 21.76
CA VAL A 72 -7.04 13.57 20.69
C VAL A 72 -5.85 14.29 21.29
N SER A 73 -4.66 13.99 20.85
CA SER A 73 -3.42 14.67 21.20
C SER A 73 -2.67 15.14 19.95
N LEU A 74 -1.72 16.05 20.12
CA LEU A 74 -0.82 16.48 19.05
C LEU A 74 0.56 15.87 19.28
N LYS A 75 1.14 15.29 18.22
CA LYS A 75 2.54 14.87 18.19
C LYS A 75 3.47 16.10 18.10
N PRO A 76 4.79 15.95 18.35
CA PRO A 76 5.76 17.07 18.24
C PRO A 76 5.79 17.73 16.85
N ASP A 77 5.52 16.99 15.79
CA ASP A 77 5.42 17.46 14.41
C ASP A 77 4.07 18.10 14.07
N ARG A 78 3.17 18.21 15.09
CA ARG A 78 1.81 18.78 15.00
C ARG A 78 0.81 17.91 14.24
N THR A 79 1.12 16.67 13.91
CA THR A 79 0.12 15.70 13.46
C THR A 79 -0.75 15.25 14.63
N HIS A 80 -1.93 14.73 14.33
CA HIS A 80 -2.87 14.27 15.35
C HIS A 80 -2.63 12.79 15.64
N VAL A 81 -2.83 12.43 16.91
CA VAL A 81 -2.93 11.04 17.37
C VAL A 81 -4.15 10.89 18.25
N THR A 82 -4.85 9.78 18.14
CA THR A 82 -5.99 9.47 19.00
C THR A 82 -5.67 8.30 19.93
N ASP A 83 -6.51 8.13 20.94
CA ASP A 83 -6.45 6.93 21.79
C ASP A 83 -6.75 5.64 21.00
N ALA A 84 -7.44 5.75 19.85
CA ALA A 84 -7.66 4.64 18.93
C ALA A 84 -6.35 4.19 18.25
N ASP A 85 -5.57 5.12 17.67
CA ASP A 85 -4.26 4.84 17.06
C ASP A 85 -3.37 4.04 18.02
N GLN A 86 -3.24 4.57 19.23
CA GLN A 86 -2.41 3.95 20.27
C GLN A 86 -2.95 2.59 20.74
N ALA A 87 -4.27 2.42 20.81
CA ALA A 87 -4.87 1.16 21.24
C ALA A 87 -4.72 0.08 20.16
N VAL A 88 -4.91 0.44 18.90
CA VAL A 88 -4.71 -0.45 17.74
C VAL A 88 -3.26 -0.89 17.66
N GLU A 89 -2.29 0.04 17.71
CA GLU A 89 -0.88 -0.32 17.63
C GLU A 89 -0.45 -1.25 18.77
N ARG A 90 -0.86 -0.96 20.02
CA ARG A 90 -0.57 -1.84 21.16
C ARG A 90 -1.14 -3.25 20.98
N ALA A 91 -2.36 -3.37 20.46
CA ALA A 91 -2.99 -4.66 20.23
C ALA A 91 -2.26 -5.49 19.16
N ILE A 92 -1.89 -4.86 18.05
CA ILE A 92 -1.12 -5.49 16.98
C ILE A 92 0.27 -5.90 17.47
N ARG A 93 1.00 -5.00 18.15
CA ARG A 93 2.31 -5.28 18.73
C ARG A 93 2.27 -6.49 19.66
N ALA A 94 1.34 -6.51 20.61
CA ALA A 94 1.20 -7.63 21.56
C ALA A 94 0.91 -8.95 20.86
N GLY A 95 0.10 -8.95 19.80
CA GLY A 95 -0.17 -10.14 19.00
C GLY A 95 1.06 -10.65 18.24
N ILE A 96 1.85 -9.74 17.68
CA ILE A 96 3.11 -10.08 17.00
C ILE A 96 4.13 -10.61 17.99
N GLU A 97 4.34 -9.96 19.13
CA GLU A 97 5.25 -10.42 20.17
C GLU A 97 4.90 -11.82 20.67
N SER A 98 3.60 -12.14 20.80
CA SER A 98 3.13 -13.48 21.21
C SER A 98 3.40 -14.55 20.15
N GLU A 99 3.10 -14.27 18.88
CA GLU A 99 3.12 -15.27 17.79
C GLU A 99 4.45 -15.31 17.03
N ARG A 100 5.23 -14.22 17.09
CA ARG A 100 6.51 -14.03 16.40
C ARG A 100 7.54 -13.33 17.29
N PRO A 101 7.92 -13.91 18.43
CA PRO A 101 8.76 -13.24 19.42
C PRO A 101 10.19 -12.88 18.93
N GLY A 102 10.58 -13.36 17.74
CA GLY A 102 11.88 -13.04 17.13
C GLY A 102 11.82 -11.98 16.04
N ASP A 103 10.62 -11.50 15.67
CA ASP A 103 10.45 -10.46 14.68
C ASP A 103 10.51 -9.08 15.35
N SER A 104 11.10 -8.06 14.68
CA SER A 104 11.05 -6.68 15.15
C SER A 104 9.76 -5.98 14.71
N PHE A 105 9.48 -4.83 15.32
CA PHE A 105 8.28 -4.04 15.07
C PHE A 105 8.65 -2.59 14.80
N TYR A 106 8.01 -1.98 13.80
CA TYR A 106 8.05 -0.55 13.52
C TYR A 106 6.63 -0.03 13.36
N GLY A 107 6.19 0.79 14.29
CA GLY A 107 4.86 1.42 14.28
C GLY A 107 4.95 2.94 14.20
N GLU A 108 3.88 3.56 13.77
CA GLU A 108 3.76 5.01 13.69
C GLU A 108 3.84 5.69 15.07
N GLU A 109 3.24 5.06 16.10
CA GLU A 109 3.05 5.70 17.41
C GLU A 109 4.19 5.46 18.39
N TYR A 110 4.77 4.26 18.39
CA TYR A 110 5.80 3.86 19.35
C TYR A 110 7.18 3.62 18.72
N GLY A 111 7.30 3.82 17.40
CA GLY A 111 8.57 3.81 16.68
C GLY A 111 9.14 2.42 16.38
N ASP A 112 10.44 2.38 16.10
CA ASP A 112 11.19 1.23 15.59
C ASP A 112 12.00 0.54 16.71
N ASP A 113 11.62 -0.70 17.04
CA ASP A 113 12.34 -1.53 18.01
C ASP A 113 13.74 -1.95 17.50
N ALA A 114 13.93 -2.05 16.19
CA ALA A 114 15.23 -2.39 15.60
C ALA A 114 16.26 -1.26 15.82
N ALA A 115 15.82 0.01 15.72
CA ALA A 115 16.68 1.16 15.98
C ALA A 115 17.12 1.21 17.46
N VAL A 116 16.27 0.79 18.38
CA VAL A 116 16.58 0.71 19.81
C VAL A 116 17.61 -0.38 20.09
N ASN A 117 17.50 -1.53 19.41
CA ASN A 117 18.43 -2.66 19.55
C ASN A 117 19.81 -2.36 18.94
N ASP A 118 19.89 -1.66 17.82
CA ASP A 118 21.15 -1.22 17.21
C ASP A 118 21.84 -0.15 18.09
N ALA A 119 21.08 0.77 18.71
CA ALA A 119 21.62 1.77 19.64
C ALA A 119 22.10 1.16 20.97
N ALA A 120 21.61 -0.03 21.36
CA ALA A 120 22.04 -0.76 22.53
C ALA A 120 23.36 -1.55 22.35
N GLY A 121 24.02 -1.44 21.18
CA GLY A 121 25.38 -1.93 20.96
C GLY A 121 25.51 -3.46 20.86
N ASN A 122 24.53 -4.15 20.33
CA ASN A 122 24.68 -5.53 19.91
C ASN A 122 25.46 -5.59 18.59
N ASP A 123 26.79 -5.35 18.68
CA ASP A 123 27.74 -5.71 17.64
C ASP A 123 27.68 -7.22 17.43
N ALA A 124 26.84 -7.67 16.52
CA ALA A 124 26.89 -9.03 16.01
C ALA A 124 28.23 -9.17 15.27
N ALA A 125 29.18 -9.81 15.93
CA ALA A 125 30.49 -10.17 15.37
C ALA A 125 30.29 -10.72 13.95
N ALA A 126 30.99 -10.13 12.99
CA ALA A 126 31.09 -10.57 11.61
C ALA A 126 31.67 -12.01 11.58
N GLY A 127 30.81 -12.99 11.58
CA GLY A 127 31.13 -14.42 11.45
C GLY A 127 30.20 -15.02 10.41
N THR A 128 30.79 -15.56 9.36
CA THR A 128 30.23 -16.22 8.18
C THR A 128 29.34 -17.44 8.50
N ALA A 129 28.20 -17.21 9.10
CA ALA A 129 27.06 -18.12 9.08
C ALA A 129 25.91 -17.36 8.44
N HIS A 130 25.07 -17.99 7.62
CA HIS A 130 23.88 -17.39 7.06
C HIS A 130 23.04 -16.86 8.23
N ALA A 131 23.11 -15.57 8.50
CA ALA A 131 22.25 -14.93 9.49
C ALA A 131 20.79 -15.22 9.09
N ALA A 132 19.92 -15.48 10.08
CA ALA A 132 18.50 -15.59 9.81
C ALA A 132 18.01 -14.28 9.16
N PRO A 133 17.07 -14.35 8.19
CA PRO A 133 16.55 -13.15 7.54
C PRO A 133 15.97 -12.19 8.58
N ARG A 134 16.29 -10.91 8.45
CA ARG A 134 15.75 -9.87 9.33
C ARG A 134 14.26 -9.68 8.99
N ARG A 135 13.40 -9.97 9.94
CA ARG A 135 11.94 -9.86 9.81
C ARG A 135 11.46 -8.69 10.64
N GLN A 136 10.69 -7.79 10.04
CA GLN A 136 10.13 -6.61 10.70
C GLN A 136 8.67 -6.42 10.29
N TRP A 137 7.81 -6.26 11.28
CA TRP A 137 6.43 -5.83 11.04
C TRP A 137 6.38 -4.31 11.05
N ILE A 138 5.81 -3.74 9.97
CA ILE A 138 5.60 -2.31 9.84
C ILE A 138 4.10 -2.05 9.87
N VAL A 139 3.66 -1.15 10.74
CA VAL A 139 2.24 -0.93 11.03
C VAL A 139 1.92 0.57 11.08
N ASP A 140 0.89 0.95 10.34
CA ASP A 140 0.13 2.17 10.57
C ASP A 140 -1.20 1.77 11.22
N PRO A 141 -1.46 2.17 12.47
CA PRO A 141 -2.70 1.82 13.16
C PRO A 141 -3.94 2.44 12.51
N ILE A 142 -3.85 3.69 12.04
CA ILE A 142 -4.93 4.41 11.37
C ILE A 142 -4.35 5.37 10.34
N ASP A 143 -3.99 4.86 9.16
CA ASP A 143 -3.70 5.69 7.98
C ASP A 143 -4.91 6.58 7.70
N GLY A 144 -4.69 7.90 7.67
CA GLY A 144 -5.76 8.87 7.55
C GLY A 144 -6.36 9.30 8.90
N THR A 145 -5.56 9.49 9.96
CA THR A 145 -6.00 9.98 11.28
C THR A 145 -6.83 11.28 11.17
N ALA A 146 -6.48 12.17 10.25
CA ALA A 146 -7.24 13.41 10.01
C ALA A 146 -8.68 13.12 9.52
N ASN A 147 -8.83 12.14 8.65
CA ASN A 147 -10.14 11.67 8.17
C ASN A 147 -10.93 10.99 9.29
N PHE A 148 -10.27 10.14 10.07
CA PHE A 148 -10.85 9.48 11.24
C PHE A 148 -11.45 10.51 12.21
N LEU A 149 -10.68 11.53 12.58
CA LEU A 149 -11.11 12.63 13.46
C LEU A 149 -12.32 13.42 12.92
N ARG A 150 -12.37 13.61 11.60
CA ARG A 150 -13.45 14.37 10.95
C ARG A 150 -14.66 13.52 10.59
N GLY A 151 -14.61 12.22 10.88
CA GLY A 151 -15.69 11.29 10.55
C GLY A 151 -15.80 10.99 9.05
N VAL A 152 -14.74 11.22 8.26
CA VAL A 152 -14.63 10.79 6.87
C VAL A 152 -14.29 9.30 6.87
N PRO A 153 -14.97 8.42 6.10
CA PRO A 153 -14.78 6.97 6.21
C PRO A 153 -13.53 6.44 5.48
N VAL A 154 -12.66 7.31 4.97
CA VAL A 154 -11.42 6.96 4.25
C VAL A 154 -10.27 6.96 5.24
N TRP A 155 -10.10 5.84 5.92
CA TRP A 155 -9.00 5.52 6.82
C TRP A 155 -8.87 4.01 6.93
N ALA A 156 -7.68 3.50 7.23
CA ALA A 156 -7.40 2.08 7.29
C ALA A 156 -6.30 1.74 8.29
N THR A 157 -6.30 0.50 8.80
CA THR A 157 -5.13 -0.09 9.44
C THR A 157 -4.26 -0.75 8.38
N LEU A 158 -2.98 -0.43 8.34
CA LEU A 158 -1.98 -0.99 7.43
C LEU A 158 -1.04 -1.92 8.21
N ILE A 159 -0.91 -3.18 7.78
CA ILE A 159 -0.02 -4.18 8.41
C ILE A 159 0.85 -4.81 7.33
N SER A 160 2.17 -4.71 7.46
CA SER A 160 3.12 -5.32 6.54
C SER A 160 4.15 -6.17 7.27
N LEU A 161 4.59 -7.25 6.66
CA LEU A 161 5.83 -7.93 7.00
C LEU A 161 6.88 -7.58 5.97
N VAL A 162 8.01 -7.10 6.45
CA VAL A 162 9.22 -6.78 5.68
C VAL A 162 10.30 -7.79 6.01
N VAL A 163 10.94 -8.35 5.00
CA VAL A 163 12.05 -9.30 5.16
C VAL A 163 13.26 -8.78 4.40
N ASP A 164 14.36 -8.59 5.10
CA ASP A 164 15.60 -8.03 4.54
C ASP A 164 15.36 -6.71 3.78
N GLY A 165 14.48 -5.85 4.32
CA GLY A 165 14.16 -4.55 3.74
C GLY A 165 13.10 -4.56 2.63
N VAL A 166 12.57 -5.75 2.26
CA VAL A 166 11.57 -5.90 1.19
C VAL A 166 10.21 -6.27 1.79
N PRO A 167 9.13 -5.49 1.56
CA PRO A 167 7.78 -5.87 1.92
C PRO A 167 7.33 -7.15 1.20
N VAL A 168 6.96 -8.19 1.95
CA VAL A 168 6.60 -9.50 1.40
C VAL A 168 5.13 -9.87 1.59
N LEU A 169 4.42 -9.18 2.46
CA LEU A 169 2.97 -9.21 2.58
C LEU A 169 2.44 -7.86 3.04
N GLY A 170 1.18 -7.61 2.72
CA GLY A 170 0.45 -6.42 3.16
C GLY A 170 -1.02 -6.73 3.37
N VAL A 171 -1.59 -6.13 4.43
CA VAL A 171 -3.02 -6.09 4.72
C VAL A 171 -3.42 -4.64 4.91
N VAL A 172 -4.48 -4.23 4.24
CA VAL A 172 -5.10 -2.91 4.31
C VAL A 172 -6.54 -3.12 4.75
N SER A 173 -6.90 -2.73 5.96
CA SER A 173 -8.26 -2.93 6.50
C SER A 173 -8.95 -1.60 6.73
N ALA A 174 -10.02 -1.33 5.98
CA ALA A 174 -10.82 -0.11 6.04
C ALA A 174 -12.25 -0.43 6.52
N PRO A 175 -12.47 -0.64 7.83
CA PRO A 175 -13.73 -1.13 8.36
C PRO A 175 -14.87 -0.14 8.18
N ALA A 176 -14.61 1.17 8.15
CA ALA A 176 -15.63 2.19 7.87
C ALA A 176 -16.19 2.11 6.44
N LEU A 177 -15.42 1.53 5.51
CA LEU A 177 -15.86 1.22 4.15
C LEU A 177 -16.39 -0.21 4.03
N GLY A 178 -16.23 -1.06 5.06
CA GLY A 178 -16.55 -2.48 5.02
C GLY A 178 -15.64 -3.27 4.07
N ARG A 179 -14.41 -2.81 3.84
CA ARG A 179 -13.49 -3.36 2.83
C ARG A 179 -12.13 -3.68 3.42
N ARG A 180 -11.50 -4.72 2.86
CA ARG A 180 -10.13 -5.13 3.17
C ARG A 180 -9.43 -5.62 1.92
N TRP A 181 -8.13 -5.32 1.80
CA TRP A 181 -7.23 -5.78 0.74
C TRP A 181 -6.05 -6.50 1.37
N TRP A 182 -5.55 -7.52 0.70
CA TRP A 182 -4.36 -8.25 1.16
C TRP A 182 -3.61 -8.89 0.01
N ALA A 183 -2.32 -9.05 0.20
CA ALA A 183 -1.43 -9.73 -0.73
C ALA A 183 -0.25 -10.35 0.00
N SER A 184 0.39 -11.33 -0.62
CA SER A 184 1.72 -11.80 -0.26
C SER A 184 2.49 -12.16 -1.52
N THR A 185 3.81 -11.97 -1.52
CA THR A 185 4.68 -12.24 -2.66
C THR A 185 4.48 -13.65 -3.21
N GLY A 186 4.09 -13.75 -4.49
CA GLY A 186 3.74 -14.99 -5.17
C GLY A 186 2.37 -15.57 -4.80
N GLY A 187 1.59 -14.88 -3.96
CA GLY A 187 0.26 -15.32 -3.55
C GLY A 187 -0.89 -14.64 -4.28
N GLY A 188 -0.62 -13.56 -5.01
CA GLY A 188 -1.62 -12.69 -5.61
C GLY A 188 -2.18 -11.65 -4.64
N ALA A 189 -2.89 -10.66 -5.18
CA ALA A 189 -3.62 -9.63 -4.43
C ALA A 189 -5.12 -9.87 -4.47
N PHE A 190 -5.80 -9.64 -3.36
CA PHE A 190 -7.25 -9.91 -3.19
C PHE A 190 -7.92 -8.79 -2.42
N SER A 191 -9.26 -8.75 -2.50
CA SER A 191 -10.07 -7.91 -1.63
C SER A 191 -11.35 -8.62 -1.18
N SER A 192 -11.91 -8.18 -0.05
CA SER A 192 -13.15 -8.70 0.49
C SER A 192 -14.36 -8.50 -0.44
N GLU A 193 -14.32 -7.49 -1.31
CA GLU A 193 -15.39 -7.19 -2.26
C GLU A 193 -15.38 -8.12 -3.48
N HIS A 194 -14.18 -8.54 -3.93
CA HIS A 194 -14.01 -9.38 -5.11
C HIS A 194 -13.98 -10.89 -4.81
N GLY A 195 -14.12 -11.26 -3.54
CA GLY A 195 -14.10 -12.67 -3.10
C GLY A 195 -12.78 -13.36 -3.46
N ALA A 196 -12.86 -14.51 -4.16
CA ALA A 196 -11.68 -15.28 -4.54
C ALA A 196 -11.01 -14.78 -5.84
N ALA A 197 -11.56 -13.78 -6.53
CA ALA A 197 -10.94 -13.24 -7.74
C ALA A 197 -9.72 -12.37 -7.38
N ALA A 198 -8.60 -12.64 -8.01
CA ALA A 198 -7.39 -11.83 -7.84
C ALA A 198 -7.59 -10.44 -8.45
N LEU A 199 -7.10 -9.43 -7.73
CA LEU A 199 -7.07 -8.05 -8.21
C LEU A 199 -6.15 -7.93 -9.42
N ARG A 200 -6.47 -7.00 -10.30
CA ARG A 200 -5.64 -6.66 -11.45
C ARG A 200 -5.71 -5.17 -11.73
N VAL A 201 -4.55 -4.59 -11.94
CA VAL A 201 -4.41 -3.20 -12.40
C VAL A 201 -5.07 -2.99 -13.78
N SER A 202 -5.29 -1.73 -14.15
CA SER A 202 -5.87 -1.36 -15.44
C SER A 202 -4.95 -1.69 -16.63
N GLY A 203 -5.56 -1.79 -17.82
CA GLY A 203 -4.83 -1.97 -19.08
C GLY A 203 -4.52 -0.67 -19.82
N VAL A 204 -4.66 0.51 -19.20
CA VAL A 204 -4.41 1.83 -19.81
C VAL A 204 -2.92 1.97 -20.15
N ARG A 205 -2.60 2.43 -21.37
CA ARG A 205 -1.23 2.53 -21.89
C ARG A 205 -0.83 3.94 -22.33
N ASP A 206 -1.78 4.87 -22.40
CA ASP A 206 -1.53 6.26 -22.78
C ASP A 206 -1.87 7.18 -21.62
N LEU A 207 -0.98 8.11 -21.28
CA LEU A 207 -1.22 9.12 -20.24
C LEU A 207 -2.49 9.93 -20.53
N ALA A 208 -2.79 10.20 -21.79
CA ALA A 208 -3.98 10.95 -22.18
C ALA A 208 -5.31 10.24 -21.83
N ASP A 209 -5.28 8.94 -21.54
CA ASP A 209 -6.43 8.18 -21.09
C ASP A 209 -6.38 7.83 -19.58
N ALA A 210 -5.28 8.21 -18.90
CA ALA A 210 -5.04 7.85 -17.50
C ALA A 210 -5.79 8.74 -16.51
N SER A 211 -6.12 8.14 -15.37
CA SER A 211 -6.60 8.82 -14.16
C SER A 211 -5.48 8.86 -13.12
N LEU A 212 -5.24 10.05 -12.55
CA LEU A 212 -4.19 10.33 -11.57
C LEU A 212 -4.78 10.74 -10.22
N SER A 213 -4.24 10.18 -9.12
CA SER A 213 -4.40 10.68 -7.75
C SER A 213 -3.08 11.21 -7.21
N TYR A 214 -3.16 12.22 -6.35
CA TYR A 214 -2.01 12.81 -5.65
C TYR A 214 -2.46 13.32 -4.28
N ASN A 215 -1.51 13.52 -3.35
CA ASN A 215 -1.79 14.11 -2.04
C ASN A 215 -1.79 15.66 -2.07
N GLY A 216 -1.75 16.31 -0.91
CA GLY A 216 -1.78 17.77 -0.80
C GLY A 216 -0.70 18.46 -1.64
N LEU A 217 -1.10 19.54 -2.34
CA LEU A 217 -0.18 20.31 -3.19
C LEU A 217 0.99 20.94 -2.42
N GLU A 218 0.82 21.13 -1.12
CA GLU A 218 1.86 21.60 -0.19
C GLU A 218 3.07 20.66 -0.18
N TYR A 219 2.87 19.35 -0.11
CA TYR A 219 3.96 18.36 -0.12
C TYR A 219 4.79 18.44 -1.41
N TRP A 220 4.11 18.59 -2.55
CA TRP A 220 4.77 18.76 -3.86
C TRP A 220 5.53 20.08 -3.95
N ARG A 221 4.98 21.15 -3.35
CA ARG A 221 5.63 22.47 -3.31
C ARG A 221 6.86 22.44 -2.41
N GLU A 222 6.77 21.89 -1.22
CA GLU A 222 7.87 21.77 -0.27
C GLU A 222 9.01 20.92 -0.81
N ALA A 223 8.69 19.84 -1.52
CA ALA A 223 9.67 19.03 -2.22
C ALA A 223 10.25 19.70 -3.49
N GLY A 224 9.72 20.87 -3.90
CA GLY A 224 10.14 21.58 -5.11
C GLY A 224 9.76 20.86 -6.40
N ARG A 225 8.64 20.12 -6.40
CA ARG A 225 8.16 19.30 -7.53
C ARG A 225 6.74 19.65 -8.00
N LEU A 226 6.20 20.79 -7.56
CA LEU A 226 4.85 21.21 -7.94
C LEU A 226 4.69 21.38 -9.45
N GLU A 227 5.69 21.95 -10.14
CA GLU A 227 5.66 22.14 -11.59
C GLU A 227 5.63 20.80 -12.35
N GLN A 228 6.33 19.78 -11.85
CA GLN A 228 6.30 18.43 -12.42
C GLN A 228 4.90 17.81 -12.26
N LEU A 229 4.29 17.94 -11.08
CA LEU A 229 2.91 17.49 -10.87
C LEU A 229 1.95 18.21 -11.83
N LEU A 230 2.02 19.54 -11.94
CA LEU A 230 1.16 20.30 -12.84
C LEU A 230 1.37 19.87 -14.30
N THR A 231 2.62 19.66 -14.71
CA THR A 231 2.94 19.13 -16.05
C THR A 231 2.30 17.76 -16.28
N LEU A 232 2.31 16.87 -15.28
CA LEU A 232 1.66 15.58 -15.37
C LEU A 232 0.13 15.72 -15.44
N THR A 233 -0.47 16.65 -14.68
CA THR A 233 -1.93 16.89 -14.71
C THR A 233 -2.43 17.34 -16.06
N ASP A 234 -1.60 18.05 -16.84
CA ASP A 234 -1.94 18.50 -18.21
C ASP A 234 -1.90 17.35 -19.24
N GLN A 235 -1.22 16.24 -18.91
CA GLN A 235 -1.07 15.09 -19.82
C GLN A 235 -2.10 13.99 -19.60
N VAL A 236 -2.76 13.94 -18.43
CA VAL A 236 -3.71 12.87 -18.09
C VAL A 236 -5.15 13.27 -18.39
N TRP A 237 -6.00 12.25 -18.59
CA TRP A 237 -7.42 12.47 -18.79
C TRP A 237 -8.11 13.12 -17.59
N ARG A 238 -7.74 12.70 -16.37
CA ARG A 238 -8.46 13.08 -15.14
C ARG A 238 -7.54 13.08 -13.92
N THR A 239 -7.79 14.04 -13.03
CA THR A 239 -7.12 14.08 -11.71
C THR A 239 -8.14 14.11 -10.59
N ARG A 240 -7.83 13.43 -9.47
CA ARG A 240 -8.52 13.50 -8.19
C ARG A 240 -7.51 13.28 -7.09
N ALA A 241 -7.67 13.96 -5.96
CA ALA A 241 -6.96 13.70 -4.72
C ALA A 241 -7.87 12.81 -3.88
N TYR A 242 -7.72 11.48 -3.99
CA TYR A 242 -8.49 10.53 -3.18
C TYR A 242 -7.91 10.42 -1.78
N GLY A 243 -6.57 10.47 -1.67
CA GLY A 243 -5.79 10.46 -0.44
C GLY A 243 -5.64 9.10 0.21
N GLU A 244 -4.72 9.05 1.11
CA GLU A 244 -4.37 7.95 1.98
C GLU A 244 -4.23 6.61 1.22
N PHE A 245 -4.35 5.50 1.90
CA PHE A 245 -4.32 4.15 1.29
C PHE A 245 -5.25 3.98 0.08
N TRP A 246 -6.35 4.75 0.01
CA TRP A 246 -7.39 4.51 -1.00
C TRP A 246 -6.89 4.77 -2.42
N SER A 247 -6.05 5.78 -2.63
CA SER A 247 -5.41 6.01 -3.94
C SER A 247 -4.73 4.74 -4.47
N TYR A 248 -4.03 4.03 -3.61
CA TYR A 248 -3.22 2.86 -3.95
C TYR A 248 -4.06 1.60 -4.20
N VAL A 249 -5.03 1.32 -3.34
CA VAL A 249 -5.90 0.16 -3.55
C VAL A 249 -6.78 0.32 -4.79
N LEU A 250 -7.16 1.55 -5.17
CA LEU A 250 -7.84 1.83 -6.43
C LEU A 250 -6.93 1.53 -7.64
N VAL A 251 -5.61 1.72 -7.54
CA VAL A 251 -4.67 1.29 -8.58
C VAL A 251 -4.64 -0.23 -8.67
N ALA A 252 -4.57 -0.94 -7.55
CA ALA A 252 -4.58 -2.41 -7.51
C ALA A 252 -5.88 -3.00 -8.10
N GLU A 253 -7.01 -2.30 -7.96
CA GLU A 253 -8.31 -2.68 -8.52
C GLU A 253 -8.48 -2.30 -10.00
N GLY A 254 -7.53 -1.56 -10.58
CA GLY A 254 -7.64 -1.04 -11.94
C GLY A 254 -8.65 0.09 -12.13
N ALA A 255 -9.14 0.68 -11.03
CA ALA A 255 -10.06 1.82 -11.03
C ALA A 255 -9.32 3.17 -11.15
N LEU A 256 -8.03 3.18 -10.85
CA LEU A 256 -7.09 4.29 -11.00
C LEU A 256 -5.83 3.78 -11.70
N ASP A 257 -5.15 4.64 -12.45
CA ASP A 257 -3.99 4.25 -13.24
C ASP A 257 -2.66 4.68 -12.60
N VAL A 258 -2.67 5.80 -11.90
CA VAL A 258 -1.49 6.42 -11.27
C VAL A 258 -1.87 7.03 -9.93
N ALA A 259 -1.09 6.71 -8.89
CA ALA A 259 -1.10 7.41 -7.60
C ALA A 259 0.32 7.86 -7.27
N GLY A 260 0.49 9.15 -6.93
CA GLY A 260 1.78 9.72 -6.59
C GLY A 260 1.68 10.64 -5.38
N GLU A 261 2.54 10.42 -4.38
CA GLU A 261 2.52 11.17 -3.13
C GLU A 261 3.93 11.42 -2.58
N LEU A 262 4.07 12.50 -1.83
CA LEU A 262 5.32 12.94 -1.20
C LEU A 262 5.09 13.15 0.30
N GLY A 263 6.17 13.10 1.09
CA GLY A 263 6.10 13.30 2.54
C GLY A 263 5.52 12.10 3.27
N LEU A 264 5.84 10.89 2.81
CA LEU A 264 5.37 9.63 3.38
C LEU A 264 6.45 8.94 4.22
N GLU A 265 6.01 8.22 5.23
CA GLU A 265 6.83 7.36 6.06
C GLU A 265 6.68 5.87 5.67
N PRO A 266 7.59 4.97 6.08
CA PRO A 266 7.51 3.56 5.73
C PRO A 266 6.19 2.88 6.10
N TYR A 267 5.52 3.27 7.18
CA TYR A 267 4.26 2.68 7.62
C TYR A 267 3.08 3.05 6.71
N ASP A 268 3.13 4.21 6.02
CA ASP A 268 2.13 4.60 5.02
C ASP A 268 2.18 3.73 3.76
N MET A 269 3.34 3.11 3.47
CA MET A 269 3.63 2.51 2.16
C MET A 269 3.82 0.99 2.19
N ALA A 270 4.43 0.45 3.26
CA ALA A 270 4.92 -0.93 3.27
C ALA A 270 3.83 -1.97 2.95
N ALA A 271 2.61 -1.79 3.48
CA ALA A 271 1.50 -2.70 3.22
C ALA A 271 0.92 -2.58 1.80
N LEU A 272 1.04 -1.40 1.19
CA LEU A 272 0.49 -1.11 -0.13
C LEU A 272 1.34 -1.74 -1.25
N ILE A 273 2.65 -1.85 -1.04
CA ILE A 273 3.60 -2.36 -2.04
C ILE A 273 3.24 -3.77 -2.52
N PRO A 274 3.07 -4.79 -1.66
CA PRO A 274 2.67 -6.13 -2.12
C PRO A 274 1.30 -6.13 -2.80
N VAL A 275 0.34 -5.33 -2.33
CA VAL A 275 -1.00 -5.25 -2.92
C VAL A 275 -0.94 -4.73 -4.36
N ILE A 276 -0.13 -3.69 -4.62
CA ILE A 276 0.06 -3.14 -5.97
C ILE A 276 0.81 -4.14 -6.86
N GLN A 277 1.93 -4.70 -6.38
CA GLN A 277 2.80 -5.57 -7.19
C GLN A 277 2.13 -6.88 -7.56
N GLU A 278 1.43 -7.50 -6.62
CA GLU A 278 0.70 -8.76 -6.84
C GLU A 278 -0.56 -8.58 -7.70
N ALA A 279 -1.08 -7.35 -7.81
CA ALA A 279 -2.11 -6.98 -8.77
C ALA A 279 -1.54 -6.73 -10.20
N GLY A 280 -0.21 -6.79 -10.38
CA GLY A 280 0.48 -6.56 -11.64
C GLY A 280 0.89 -5.10 -11.88
N GLY A 281 0.78 -4.24 -10.86
CA GLY A 281 1.25 -2.86 -10.87
C GLY A 281 2.73 -2.72 -10.56
N ARG A 282 3.20 -1.47 -10.56
CA ARG A 282 4.57 -1.12 -10.17
C ARG A 282 4.53 -0.05 -9.08
N PHE A 283 5.40 -0.19 -8.07
CA PHE A 283 5.55 0.74 -6.96
C PHE A 283 7.03 1.12 -6.77
N THR A 284 7.31 2.42 -6.75
CA THR A 284 8.63 3.00 -6.43
C THR A 284 8.45 4.32 -5.68
N SER A 285 9.55 4.97 -5.30
CA SER A 285 9.51 6.41 -5.01
C SER A 285 9.22 7.21 -6.28
N VAL A 286 8.98 8.51 -6.15
CA VAL A 286 8.86 9.43 -7.31
C VAL A 286 10.18 9.63 -8.07
N ASP A 287 11.31 9.14 -7.52
CA ASP A 287 12.62 9.10 -8.17
C ASP A 287 12.95 7.72 -8.77
N GLY A 288 12.02 6.76 -8.68
CA GLY A 288 12.17 5.41 -9.24
C GLY A 288 12.85 4.40 -8.31
N GLU A 289 13.16 4.76 -7.05
CA GLU A 289 13.79 3.88 -6.09
C GLU A 289 12.78 2.88 -5.49
N PRO A 290 13.14 1.60 -5.35
CA PRO A 290 12.22 0.58 -4.84
C PRO A 290 12.05 0.63 -3.31
N GLY A 291 10.90 0.15 -2.82
CA GLY A 291 10.61 0.00 -1.40
C GLY A 291 10.02 1.26 -0.74
N PRO A 292 9.73 1.19 0.58
CA PRO A 292 9.03 2.25 1.30
C PRO A 292 9.98 3.30 1.94
N TRP A 293 11.28 3.28 1.64
CA TRP A 293 12.34 3.95 2.42
C TRP A 293 12.68 5.37 1.95
N HIS A 294 11.98 5.92 0.94
CA HIS A 294 12.42 7.12 0.22
C HIS A 294 11.50 8.32 0.37
N GLY A 295 10.58 8.30 1.36
CA GLY A 295 9.72 9.45 1.71
C GLY A 295 8.69 9.83 0.64
N SER A 296 8.47 8.97 -0.35
CA SER A 296 7.53 9.22 -1.45
C SER A 296 7.08 7.93 -2.11
N ALA A 297 5.94 7.97 -2.78
CA ALA A 297 5.36 6.85 -3.50
C ALA A 297 4.93 7.24 -4.92
N LEU A 298 5.17 6.34 -5.85
CA LEU A 298 4.59 6.32 -7.18
C LEU A 298 4.10 4.90 -7.47
N ALA A 299 2.78 4.71 -7.42
CA ALA A 299 2.12 3.48 -7.80
C ALA A 299 1.43 3.63 -9.14
N THR A 300 1.56 2.66 -10.03
CA THR A 300 0.94 2.69 -11.35
C THR A 300 0.46 1.30 -11.77
N ASN A 301 -0.30 1.25 -12.87
CA ASN A 301 -0.67 0.01 -13.55
C ASN A 301 0.50 -0.70 -14.26
N GLY A 302 1.75 -0.27 -14.05
CA GLY A 302 2.95 -0.82 -14.65
C GLY A 302 3.22 -0.31 -16.08
N HIS A 303 2.20 -0.18 -16.90
CA HIS A 303 2.35 0.29 -18.29
C HIS A 303 2.75 1.77 -18.39
N LEU A 304 2.30 2.59 -17.45
CA LEU A 304 2.51 4.05 -17.43
C LEU A 304 3.71 4.47 -16.59
N HIS A 305 4.33 3.56 -15.83
CA HIS A 305 5.30 3.92 -14.80
C HIS A 305 6.49 4.74 -15.32
N ASP A 306 7.14 4.27 -16.36
CA ASP A 306 8.31 4.95 -16.91
C ASP A 306 7.95 6.31 -17.56
N ALA A 307 6.76 6.40 -18.16
CA ALA A 307 6.26 7.66 -18.73
C ALA A 307 5.96 8.69 -17.62
N VAL A 308 5.41 8.25 -16.48
CA VAL A 308 5.18 9.13 -15.32
C VAL A 308 6.51 9.54 -14.68
N LEU A 309 7.44 8.60 -14.46
CA LEU A 309 8.77 8.91 -13.92
C LEU A 309 9.51 9.95 -14.77
N ALA A 310 9.42 9.86 -16.10
CA ALA A 310 10.03 10.84 -16.99
C ALA A 310 9.53 12.28 -16.78
N VAL A 311 8.35 12.45 -16.17
CA VAL A 311 7.79 13.77 -15.86
C VAL A 311 8.08 14.20 -14.42
N VAL A 312 7.98 13.26 -13.44
CA VAL A 312 8.02 13.62 -12.01
C VAL A 312 9.39 13.44 -11.36
N ALA A 313 10.28 12.59 -11.90
CA ALA A 313 11.63 12.40 -11.37
C ALA A 313 12.52 13.64 -11.57
N ARG A 314 13.55 13.81 -10.73
CA ARG A 314 14.56 14.87 -10.85
C ARG A 314 15.67 14.48 -11.80
#